data_55fcfda9116e476ec3aa97cd12477337
#
_entry.id   55fcfda9116e476ec3aa97cd12477337
#
_cell.length_a   1.000
_cell.length_b   1.000
_cell.length_c   1.000
_cell.angle_alpha   90.00
_cell.angle_beta   90.00
_cell.angle_gamma   90.00
#
_symmetry.space_group_name_H-M   'P 1'
#
loop_
_entity.id
_entity.type
_entity.pdbx_description
1 polymer ?
#
loop_
_entity_poly.entity_id
_entity_poly.type
_entity_poly.pdbx_seq_one_letter_code
_entity_poly.pdbx_strand_id
1 'polypeptide(L)'
;AQPFLGYNYTAYLPDYVPADWALYLYDEGDQRATTFFKQVTTGYPHGLTCPLLFKYEGNANFMQNNILEVNMPKVFRLSEQYLIRAEAYCRLGEYSNAAEDLTTLRQARYSTYGSAALGEDNWLEEISNERVRELFMEGFRLQDLKRWHKGFERNPQQHTVTSGNALKIEADNVLFVWPIPQHELDAPGSDMQPNDSNQ
;
A
#
# COMPACT_ATOMS: atom_id res chain seq x y z
N ALA A 1 -6.99 -9.32 9.35
CA ALA A 1 -6.92 -8.01 8.72
C ALA A 1 -6.99 -6.88 9.72
N GLN A 2 -7.60 -7.09 10.84
CA GLN A 2 -7.74 -6.06 11.87
C GLN A 2 -6.47 -5.72 12.66
N PRO A 3 -5.42 -6.54 12.77
CA PRO A 3 -4.20 -6.11 13.43
C PRO A 3 -3.60 -4.83 12.84
N PHE A 4 -3.77 -4.61 11.54
CA PHE A 4 -3.33 -3.37 10.89
C PHE A 4 -4.23 -2.16 11.13
N LEU A 5 -5.40 -2.37 11.70
CA LEU A 5 -6.39 -1.33 11.95
C LEU A 5 -6.51 -1.00 13.45
N GLY A 6 -5.72 -1.66 14.30
CA GLY A 6 -5.97 -1.69 15.71
C GLY A 6 -7.30 -2.40 15.99
N TYR A 7 -7.30 -3.63 16.41
CA TYR A 7 -8.52 -4.44 16.56
C TYR A 7 -9.56 -3.83 17.52
N ASN A 8 -9.21 -2.78 18.20
CA ASN A 8 -10.09 -2.01 19.10
C ASN A 8 -10.44 -0.62 18.56
N TYR A 9 -10.50 -0.46 17.23
CA TYR A 9 -10.78 0.84 16.61
C TYR A 9 -12.12 1.47 17.06
N THR A 10 -13.06 0.70 17.58
CA THR A 10 -14.30 1.23 18.19
C THR A 10 -14.08 1.88 19.55
N ALA A 11 -13.04 1.51 20.27
CA ALA A 11 -12.68 2.04 21.58
C ALA A 11 -11.48 2.99 21.53
N TYR A 12 -10.57 2.79 20.57
CA TYR A 12 -9.33 3.53 20.43
C TYR A 12 -9.13 4.05 19.01
N LEU A 13 -8.16 4.94 18.83
CA LEU A 13 -7.72 5.35 17.50
C LEU A 13 -7.08 4.15 16.79
N PRO A 14 -7.32 4.01 15.48
CA PRO A 14 -6.58 3.05 14.68
C PRO A 14 -5.10 3.44 14.60
N ASP A 15 -4.21 2.44 14.60
CA ASP A 15 -2.77 2.67 14.46
C ASP A 15 -2.40 3.22 13.07
N TYR A 16 -3.17 2.86 12.06
CA TYR A 16 -2.95 3.25 10.67
C TYR A 16 -4.26 3.70 10.01
N VAL A 17 -4.20 4.82 9.32
CA VAL A 17 -5.29 5.34 8.48
C VAL A 17 -4.75 5.55 7.06
N PRO A 18 -5.52 5.23 6.01
CA PRO A 18 -5.12 5.55 4.66
C PRO A 18 -4.92 7.05 4.48
N ALA A 19 -3.88 7.46 3.78
CA ALA A 19 -3.71 8.85 3.40
C ALA A 19 -4.71 9.26 2.32
N ASP A 20 -5.15 10.52 2.32
CA ASP A 20 -6.15 11.04 1.40
C ASP A 20 -5.77 10.84 -0.07
N TRP A 21 -4.50 11.07 -0.42
CA TRP A 21 -4.04 10.88 -1.79
C TRP A 21 -4.26 9.45 -2.30
N ALA A 22 -4.13 8.46 -1.43
CA ALA A 22 -4.33 7.06 -1.80
C ALA A 22 -5.82 6.73 -1.97
N LEU A 23 -6.69 7.36 -1.19
CA LEU A 23 -8.14 7.23 -1.31
C LEU A 23 -8.64 7.89 -2.60
N TYR A 24 -8.08 9.03 -2.99
CA TYR A 24 -8.44 9.74 -4.23
C TYR A 24 -8.03 9.00 -5.52
N LEU A 25 -7.21 7.95 -5.41
CA LEU A 25 -6.91 7.11 -6.57
C LEU A 25 -8.08 6.23 -7.02
N TYR A 26 -9.08 6.01 -6.16
CA TYR A 26 -10.23 5.16 -6.47
C TYR A 26 -11.34 6.02 -7.10
N ASP A 27 -11.44 5.96 -8.42
CA ASP A 27 -12.41 6.70 -9.19
C ASP A 27 -13.84 6.16 -9.02
N GLU A 28 -14.81 6.90 -9.52
CA GLU A 28 -16.19 6.46 -9.57
C GLU A 28 -16.31 5.13 -10.34
N GLY A 29 -17.02 4.17 -9.76
CA GLY A 29 -17.18 2.83 -10.33
C GLY A 29 -16.08 1.82 -9.94
N ASP A 30 -14.99 2.24 -9.30
CA ASP A 30 -14.01 1.31 -8.75
C ASP A 30 -14.57 0.60 -7.51
N GLN A 31 -14.89 -0.68 -7.67
CA GLN A 31 -15.49 -1.50 -6.61
C GLN A 31 -14.55 -1.69 -5.40
N ARG A 32 -13.25 -1.47 -5.57
CA ARG A 32 -12.28 -1.56 -4.47
C ARG A 32 -12.47 -0.47 -3.44
N ALA A 33 -12.96 0.70 -3.84
CA ALA A 33 -13.24 1.81 -2.92
C ALA A 33 -14.17 1.39 -1.78
N THR A 34 -15.21 0.65 -2.09
CA THR A 34 -16.21 0.18 -1.11
C THR A 34 -15.89 -1.19 -0.53
N THR A 35 -15.10 -2.01 -1.24
CA THR A 35 -14.70 -3.34 -0.78
C THR A 35 -13.51 -3.27 0.17
N PHE A 36 -12.54 -2.38 -0.10
CA PHE A 36 -11.33 -2.29 0.71
C PHE A 36 -11.48 -1.35 1.90
N PHE A 37 -12.37 -0.37 1.82
CA PHE A 37 -12.51 0.65 2.85
C PHE A 37 -13.94 0.73 3.37
N LYS A 38 -14.06 0.96 4.67
CA LYS A 38 -15.34 1.24 5.34
C LYS A 38 -15.19 2.48 6.19
N GLN A 39 -16.24 3.32 6.18
CA GLN A 39 -16.32 4.43 7.11
C GLN A 39 -16.61 3.91 8.52
N VAL A 40 -15.77 4.26 9.46
CA VAL A 40 -15.87 3.83 10.85
C VAL A 40 -15.83 5.06 11.74
N THR A 41 -16.72 5.10 12.72
CA THR A 41 -16.67 6.10 13.79
C THR A 41 -16.00 5.47 15.00
N THR A 42 -14.86 6.04 15.42
CA THR A 42 -14.11 5.55 16.58
C THR A 42 -14.74 6.01 17.88
N GLY A 43 -14.61 5.24 18.95
CA GLY A 43 -15.07 5.64 20.27
C GLY A 43 -14.17 6.68 20.94
N TYR A 44 -12.88 6.69 20.62
CA TYR A 44 -11.89 7.59 21.22
C TYR A 44 -10.83 8.03 20.20
N PRO A 45 -10.45 9.33 20.19
CA PRO A 45 -11.12 10.42 20.87
C PRO A 45 -12.39 10.88 20.13
N HIS A 46 -13.50 11.01 20.83
CA HIS A 46 -14.68 11.76 20.45
C HIS A 46 -15.32 11.47 19.06
N GLY A 47 -15.41 10.19 18.67
CA GLY A 47 -16.18 9.85 17.49
C GLY A 47 -15.58 10.33 16.17
N LEU A 48 -14.26 10.23 16.02
CA LEU A 48 -13.62 10.49 14.72
C LEU A 48 -14.14 9.50 13.67
N THR A 49 -14.75 10.00 12.62
CA THR A 49 -15.18 9.19 11.48
C THR A 49 -14.11 9.25 10.40
N CYS A 50 -13.58 8.09 10.02
CA CYS A 50 -12.56 7.97 9.00
C CYS A 50 -12.70 6.67 8.22
N PRO A 51 -12.23 6.62 6.96
CA PRO A 51 -12.17 5.38 6.21
C PRO A 51 -11.04 4.50 6.76
N LEU A 52 -11.36 3.26 7.08
CA LEU A 52 -10.41 2.24 7.50
C LEU A 52 -10.35 1.10 6.50
N LEU A 53 -9.20 0.42 6.44
CA LEU A 53 -8.98 -0.70 5.56
C LEU A 53 -9.66 -1.96 6.08
N PHE A 54 -10.48 -2.59 5.22
CA PHE A 54 -11.18 -3.85 5.47
C PHE A 54 -10.90 -4.92 4.40
N LYS A 55 -9.86 -4.76 3.64
CA LYS A 55 -9.49 -5.67 2.53
C LYS A 55 -9.38 -7.14 2.94
N TYR A 56 -9.04 -7.40 4.19
CA TYR A 56 -8.90 -8.74 4.75
C TYR A 56 -9.69 -8.81 6.06
N GLU A 57 -10.97 -9.10 5.99
CA GLU A 57 -11.89 -9.04 7.13
C GLU A 57 -11.72 -10.16 8.17
N GLY A 58 -10.87 -11.14 7.91
CA GLY A 58 -10.72 -12.30 8.77
C GLY A 58 -11.50 -13.51 8.26
N ASN A 59 -11.37 -14.61 8.97
CA ASN A 59 -12.09 -15.84 8.69
C ASN A 59 -13.35 -15.91 9.56
N ALA A 60 -14.52 -15.95 8.94
CA ALA A 60 -15.82 -15.94 9.61
C ALA A 60 -15.97 -17.04 10.70
N ASN A 61 -15.35 -18.21 10.49
CA ASN A 61 -15.41 -19.30 11.47
C ASN A 61 -14.69 -18.98 12.78
N PHE A 62 -13.67 -18.14 12.73
CA PHE A 62 -12.92 -17.71 13.91
C PHE A 62 -13.46 -16.42 14.51
N MET A 63 -14.06 -15.56 13.71
CA MET A 63 -14.65 -14.30 14.18
C MET A 63 -15.77 -14.52 15.20
N GLN A 64 -16.53 -15.61 15.07
CA GLN A 64 -17.57 -16.00 16.02
C GLN A 64 -17.04 -16.24 17.44
N ASN A 65 -15.75 -16.54 17.58
CA ASN A 65 -15.07 -16.78 18.85
C ASN A 65 -14.19 -15.58 19.27
N ASN A 66 -14.44 -14.39 18.72
CA ASN A 66 -13.64 -13.18 18.92
C ASN A 66 -12.16 -13.32 18.51
N ILE A 67 -11.83 -14.25 17.63
CA ILE A 67 -10.51 -14.38 17.04
C ILE A 67 -10.54 -13.68 15.69
N LEU A 68 -10.15 -12.40 15.66
CA LEU A 68 -10.37 -11.50 14.52
C LEU A 68 -9.21 -11.48 13.53
N GLU A 69 -8.04 -12.00 13.91
CA GLU A 69 -6.78 -11.82 13.17
C GLU A 69 -6.44 -12.99 12.24
N VAL A 70 -7.27 -14.03 12.23
CA VAL A 70 -6.99 -15.22 11.40
C VAL A 70 -7.37 -14.95 9.95
N ASN A 71 -6.36 -14.66 9.16
CA ASN A 71 -6.46 -14.53 7.71
C ASN A 71 -5.46 -15.45 7.02
N MET A 72 -5.85 -15.91 5.85
CA MET A 72 -4.91 -16.59 4.97
C MET A 72 -4.08 -15.52 4.24
N PRO A 73 -2.76 -15.45 4.46
CA PRO A 73 -1.92 -14.53 3.71
C PRO A 73 -1.94 -14.85 2.22
N LYS A 74 -2.16 -13.85 1.40
CA LYS A 74 -2.15 -13.96 -0.06
C LYS A 74 -0.74 -13.66 -0.55
N VAL A 75 0.13 -14.67 -0.57
CA VAL A 75 1.53 -14.51 -0.96
C VAL A 75 1.66 -14.15 -2.44
N PHE A 76 0.84 -14.75 -3.29
CA PHE A 76 0.81 -14.47 -4.72
C PHE A 76 -0.63 -14.23 -5.18
N ARG A 77 -0.81 -13.20 -5.99
CA ARG A 77 -2.10 -12.89 -6.61
C ARG A 77 -1.93 -12.66 -8.10
N LEU A 78 -2.87 -13.17 -8.88
CA LEU A 78 -2.85 -13.01 -10.34
C LEU A 78 -2.81 -11.54 -10.77
N SER A 79 -3.49 -10.66 -10.05
CA SER A 79 -3.48 -9.22 -10.31
C SER A 79 -2.08 -8.60 -10.23
N GLU A 80 -1.25 -9.06 -9.31
CA GLU A 80 0.16 -8.64 -9.25
C GLU A 80 0.93 -9.09 -10.49
N GLN A 81 0.69 -10.30 -11.00
CA GLN A 81 1.36 -10.80 -12.20
C GLN A 81 1.00 -9.97 -13.44
N TYR A 82 -0.24 -9.53 -13.58
CA TYR A 82 -0.62 -8.59 -14.63
C TYR A 82 0.16 -7.27 -14.51
N LEU A 83 0.29 -6.73 -13.30
CA LEU A 83 1.02 -5.47 -13.07
C LEU A 83 2.54 -5.61 -13.30
N ILE A 84 3.12 -6.76 -12.93
CA ILE A 84 4.54 -7.06 -13.22
C ILE A 84 4.74 -7.14 -14.73
N ARG A 85 3.89 -7.86 -15.45
CA ARG A 85 4.00 -8.03 -16.90
C ARG A 85 3.76 -6.71 -17.64
N ALA A 86 2.75 -5.95 -17.24
CA ALA A 86 2.48 -4.63 -17.81
C ALA A 86 3.70 -3.69 -17.65
N GLU A 87 4.33 -3.65 -16.48
CA GLU A 87 5.54 -2.88 -16.27
C GLU A 87 6.70 -3.37 -17.16
N ALA A 88 6.88 -4.69 -17.26
CA ALA A 88 7.91 -5.25 -18.13
C ALA A 88 7.71 -4.85 -19.59
N TYR A 89 6.48 -4.90 -20.09
CA TYR A 89 6.15 -4.41 -21.44
C TYR A 89 6.45 -2.92 -21.61
N CYS A 90 6.08 -2.08 -20.65
CA CYS A 90 6.40 -0.66 -20.70
C CYS A 90 7.90 -0.41 -20.78
N ARG A 91 8.71 -1.14 -20.02
CA ARG A 91 10.18 -1.02 -20.06
C ARG A 91 10.79 -1.47 -21.38
N LEU A 92 10.08 -2.29 -22.14
CA LEU A 92 10.45 -2.70 -23.51
C LEU A 92 9.88 -1.79 -24.60
N GLY A 93 9.11 -0.76 -24.23
CA GLY A 93 8.41 0.11 -25.18
C GLY A 93 7.14 -0.49 -25.78
N GLU A 94 6.69 -1.63 -25.28
CA GLU A 94 5.50 -2.36 -25.76
C GLU A 94 4.23 -1.87 -25.05
N TYR A 95 3.93 -0.58 -25.16
CA TYR A 95 2.84 0.07 -24.41
C TYR A 95 1.46 -0.50 -24.70
N SER A 96 1.20 -1.00 -25.93
CA SER A 96 -0.07 -1.63 -26.28
C SER A 96 -0.31 -2.91 -25.47
N ASN A 97 0.69 -3.76 -25.35
CA ASN A 97 0.60 -5.01 -24.59
C ASN A 97 0.42 -4.70 -23.10
N ALA A 98 1.12 -3.69 -22.59
CA ALA A 98 0.96 -3.23 -21.22
C ALA A 98 -0.47 -2.69 -20.95
N ALA A 99 -1.03 -1.94 -21.90
CA ALA A 99 -2.38 -1.40 -21.81
C ALA A 99 -3.45 -2.50 -21.82
N GLU A 100 -3.25 -3.60 -22.54
CA GLU A 100 -4.14 -4.76 -22.52
C GLU A 100 -4.18 -5.43 -21.13
N ASP A 101 -3.01 -5.60 -20.52
CA ASP A 101 -2.92 -6.16 -19.16
C ASP A 101 -3.62 -5.27 -18.12
N LEU A 102 -3.34 -3.97 -18.19
CA LEU A 102 -3.96 -3.00 -17.30
C LEU A 102 -5.48 -2.91 -17.51
N THR A 103 -5.93 -2.98 -18.76
CA THR A 103 -7.34 -3.03 -19.12
C THR A 103 -8.02 -4.26 -18.54
N THR A 104 -7.41 -5.42 -18.69
CA THR A 104 -7.92 -6.69 -18.15
C THR A 104 -8.11 -6.61 -16.64
N LEU A 105 -7.11 -6.07 -15.93
CA LEU A 105 -7.18 -5.89 -14.49
C LEU A 105 -8.31 -4.91 -14.10
N ARG A 106 -8.37 -3.75 -14.75
CA ARG A 106 -9.36 -2.71 -14.44
C ARG A 106 -10.79 -3.14 -14.78
N GLN A 107 -11.00 -3.86 -15.87
CA GLN A 107 -12.32 -4.41 -16.19
C GLN A 107 -12.83 -5.39 -15.12
N ALA A 108 -11.95 -6.06 -14.40
CA ALA A 108 -12.30 -6.92 -13.28
C ALA A 108 -12.50 -6.16 -11.95
N ARG A 109 -12.29 -4.85 -11.93
CA ARG A 109 -12.36 -4.01 -10.70
C ARG A 109 -13.39 -2.90 -10.79
N TYR A 110 -13.71 -2.44 -11.97
CA TYR A 110 -14.70 -1.40 -12.21
C TYR A 110 -16.03 -1.99 -12.62
N SER A 111 -17.12 -1.35 -12.26
CA SER A 111 -18.46 -1.70 -12.73
C SER A 111 -18.60 -1.56 -14.25
N THR A 112 -17.90 -0.57 -14.81
CA THR A 112 -17.76 -0.36 -16.24
C THR A 112 -16.40 0.28 -16.50
N TYR A 113 -15.62 -0.32 -17.39
CA TYR A 113 -14.32 0.19 -17.78
C TYR A 113 -14.09 -0.02 -19.28
N GLY A 114 -13.61 1.01 -19.95
CA GLY A 114 -13.24 0.93 -21.36
C GLY A 114 -11.90 0.27 -21.57
N SER A 115 -10.88 1.06 -21.87
CA SER A 115 -9.50 0.61 -22.05
C SER A 115 -8.51 1.56 -21.40
N ALA A 116 -7.40 1.01 -20.93
CA ALA A 116 -6.25 1.80 -20.53
C ALA A 116 -5.50 2.34 -21.74
N ALA A 117 -4.87 3.49 -21.59
CA ALA A 117 -3.96 4.07 -22.58
C ALA A 117 -2.62 4.33 -21.89
N LEU A 118 -1.57 3.67 -22.39
CA LEU A 118 -0.21 3.81 -21.89
C LEU A 118 0.71 4.31 -23.00
N GLY A 119 1.69 5.11 -22.62
CA GLY A 119 2.74 5.63 -23.48
C GLY A 119 3.98 5.97 -22.66
N GLU A 120 5.01 6.45 -23.34
CA GLU A 120 6.30 6.79 -22.72
C GLU A 120 6.15 7.77 -21.54
N ASP A 121 5.27 8.74 -21.68
CA ASP A 121 5.13 9.84 -20.72
C ASP A 121 4.33 9.49 -19.47
N ASN A 122 3.45 8.46 -19.52
CA ASN A 122 2.49 8.22 -18.43
C ASN A 122 2.54 6.82 -17.81
N TRP A 123 3.20 5.86 -18.42
CA TRP A 123 3.14 4.45 -18.00
C TRP A 123 3.54 4.23 -16.54
N LEU A 124 4.59 4.92 -16.10
CA LEU A 124 5.11 4.71 -14.74
C LEU A 124 4.14 5.22 -13.68
N GLU A 125 3.48 6.35 -13.95
CA GLU A 125 2.46 6.89 -13.05
C GLU A 125 1.23 5.97 -13.02
N GLU A 126 0.74 5.56 -14.19
CA GLU A 126 -0.42 4.67 -14.30
C GLU A 126 -0.21 3.32 -13.61
N ILE A 127 0.92 2.67 -13.85
CA ILE A 127 1.28 1.41 -13.17
C ILE A 127 1.48 1.63 -11.69
N SER A 128 2.16 2.70 -11.28
CA SER A 128 2.38 3.03 -9.86
C SER A 128 1.07 3.23 -9.12
N ASN A 129 0.14 3.98 -9.71
CA ASN A 129 -1.17 4.24 -9.13
C ASN A 129 -2.02 2.97 -9.08
N GLU A 130 -1.97 2.14 -10.12
CA GLU A 130 -2.69 0.87 -10.12
C GLU A 130 -2.13 -0.11 -9.08
N ARG A 131 -0.81 -0.16 -8.90
CA ARG A 131 -0.21 -0.97 -7.83
C ARG A 131 -0.63 -0.50 -6.44
N VAL A 132 -0.77 0.81 -6.22
CA VAL A 132 -1.33 1.33 -4.96
C VAL A 132 -2.77 0.88 -4.80
N ARG A 133 -3.63 1.05 -5.81
CA ARG A 133 -5.03 0.62 -5.74
C ARG A 133 -5.17 -0.87 -5.46
N GLU A 134 -4.47 -1.70 -6.22
CA GLU A 134 -4.64 -3.16 -6.18
C GLU A 134 -3.94 -3.81 -4.98
N LEU A 135 -2.73 -3.37 -4.66
CA LEU A 135 -1.86 -3.98 -3.66
C LEU A 135 -1.80 -3.18 -2.35
N PHE A 136 -2.82 -2.38 -2.07
CA PHE A 136 -2.86 -1.53 -0.87
C PHE A 136 -2.64 -2.35 0.40
N MET A 137 -1.67 -1.94 1.22
CA MET A 137 -1.26 -2.59 2.48
C MET A 137 -0.79 -4.06 2.33
N GLU A 138 -0.29 -4.46 1.17
CA GLU A 138 0.30 -5.78 0.95
C GLU A 138 1.85 -5.78 0.99
N GLY A 139 2.47 -4.67 1.39
CA GLY A 139 3.91 -4.59 1.63
C GLY A 139 4.78 -4.22 0.42
N PHE A 140 4.20 -4.01 -0.75
CA PHE A 140 4.97 -3.78 -1.98
C PHE A 140 5.52 -2.35 -2.15
N ARG A 141 4.85 -1.34 -1.55
CA ARG A 141 5.11 0.07 -1.87
C ARG A 141 6.56 0.50 -1.65
N LEU A 142 7.19 0.07 -0.57
CA LEU A 142 8.57 0.43 -0.28
C LEU A 142 9.52 -0.05 -1.39
N GLN A 143 9.35 -1.29 -1.83
CA GLN A 143 10.18 -1.87 -2.88
C GLN A 143 9.92 -1.21 -4.23
N ASP A 144 8.67 -0.87 -4.52
CA ASP A 144 8.30 -0.15 -5.72
C ASP A 144 8.95 1.23 -5.77
N LEU A 145 8.91 2.00 -4.69
CA LEU A 145 9.56 3.31 -4.61
C LEU A 145 11.07 3.21 -4.82
N LYS A 146 11.72 2.25 -4.18
CA LYS A 146 13.17 2.01 -4.32
C LYS A 146 13.54 1.71 -5.78
N ARG A 147 12.88 0.75 -6.41
CA ARG A 147 13.24 0.34 -7.78
C ARG A 147 12.85 1.35 -8.86
N TRP A 148 11.95 2.28 -8.56
CA TRP A 148 11.57 3.39 -9.43
C TRP A 148 12.34 4.69 -9.13
N HIS A 149 13.20 4.68 -8.13
CA HIS A 149 13.93 5.87 -7.67
C HIS A 149 12.96 7.02 -7.34
N LYS A 150 11.88 6.72 -6.61
CA LYS A 150 10.86 7.69 -6.21
C LYS A 150 10.82 7.87 -4.71
N GLY A 151 10.67 9.11 -4.30
CA GLY A 151 10.30 9.46 -2.94
C GLY A 151 8.80 9.31 -2.69
N PHE A 152 8.37 9.76 -1.54
CA PHE A 152 6.95 9.89 -1.21
C PHE A 152 6.69 11.12 -0.34
N GLU A 153 5.46 11.59 -0.39
CA GLU A 153 4.92 12.56 0.54
C GLU A 153 3.60 12.01 1.10
N ARG A 154 3.49 12.03 2.44
CA ARG A 154 2.28 11.62 3.14
C ARG A 154 1.43 12.84 3.39
N ASN A 155 0.25 12.86 2.81
CA ASN A 155 -0.80 13.82 3.15
C ASN A 155 -1.77 13.11 4.09
N PRO A 156 -1.59 13.26 5.43
CA PRO A 156 -2.44 12.57 6.38
C PRO A 156 -3.88 13.06 6.28
N GLN A 157 -4.82 12.20 6.61
CA GLN A 157 -6.21 12.61 6.74
C GLN A 157 -6.34 13.72 7.80
N GLN A 158 -7.31 14.60 7.60
CA GLN A 158 -7.64 15.63 8.57
C GLN A 158 -7.95 14.99 9.94
N HIS A 159 -7.47 15.62 11.01
CA HIS A 159 -7.60 15.15 12.40
C HIS A 159 -6.81 13.89 12.77
N THR A 160 -5.97 13.36 11.90
CA THR A 160 -5.05 12.30 12.29
C THR A 160 -3.81 12.87 12.97
N VAL A 161 -3.34 12.18 14.01
CA VAL A 161 -2.08 12.54 14.66
C VAL A 161 -0.96 11.82 13.92
N THR A 162 -0.09 12.58 13.28
CA THR A 162 1.14 12.03 12.71
C THR A 162 2.28 12.35 13.67
N SER A 163 2.96 11.32 14.15
CA SER A 163 4.18 11.48 14.93
C SER A 163 5.41 11.25 14.02
N GLY A 164 6.46 12.06 14.24
CA GLY A 164 7.72 11.91 13.53
C GLY A 164 7.88 12.78 12.29
N ASN A 165 9.09 12.78 11.77
CA ASN A 165 9.52 13.69 10.69
C ASN A 165 9.39 13.07 9.29
N ALA A 166 8.91 11.83 9.17
CA ALA A 166 8.89 11.09 7.92
C ALA A 166 7.60 11.31 7.12
N LEU A 167 7.10 12.54 7.04
CA LEU A 167 5.98 12.89 6.17
C LEU A 167 6.39 12.96 4.70
N LYS A 168 7.65 13.28 4.44
CA LYS A 168 8.22 13.34 3.11
C LYS A 168 9.60 12.71 3.12
N ILE A 169 9.85 11.82 2.17
CA ILE A 169 11.17 11.24 1.92
C ILE A 169 11.47 11.39 0.44
N GLU A 170 12.59 12.02 0.14
CA GLU A 170 13.05 12.22 -1.23
C GLU A 170 13.49 10.89 -1.87
N ALA A 171 13.55 10.85 -3.19
CA ALA A 171 14.06 9.71 -3.93
C ALA A 171 15.47 9.33 -3.47
N ASP A 172 15.74 8.04 -3.45
CA ASP A 172 17.06 7.48 -3.09
C ASP A 172 17.61 7.88 -1.71
N ASN A 173 16.72 8.34 -0.83
CA ASN A 173 17.11 8.68 0.54
C ASN A 173 17.65 7.45 1.28
N VAL A 174 18.68 7.65 2.09
CA VAL A 174 19.33 6.60 2.88
C VAL A 174 18.35 5.82 3.76
N LEU A 175 17.27 6.44 4.22
CA LEU A 175 16.21 5.81 5.01
C LEU A 175 15.40 4.73 4.26
N PHE A 176 15.58 4.59 2.95
CA PHE A 176 15.04 3.44 2.20
C PHE A 176 15.81 2.14 2.46
N VAL A 177 16.95 2.22 3.13
CA VAL A 177 17.73 1.05 3.55
C VAL A 177 17.70 0.99 5.08
N TRP A 178 17.44 -0.20 5.62
CA TRP A 178 17.45 -0.39 7.05
C TRP A 178 18.86 -0.25 7.61
N PRO A 179 19.05 0.42 8.76
CA PRO A 179 20.34 0.43 9.42
C PRO A 179 20.72 -0.99 9.84
N ILE A 180 22.02 -1.27 9.83
CA ILE A 180 22.52 -2.52 10.39
C ILE A 180 22.32 -2.46 11.90
N PRO A 181 21.69 -3.46 12.53
CA PRO A 181 21.45 -3.44 13.97
C PRO A 181 22.76 -3.33 14.76
N GLN A 182 22.78 -2.48 15.79
CA GLN A 182 23.97 -2.20 16.56
C GLN A 182 24.62 -3.47 17.15
N HIS A 183 23.80 -4.43 17.59
CA HIS A 183 24.32 -5.69 18.15
C HIS A 183 25.07 -6.54 17.13
N GLU A 184 24.79 -6.39 15.83
CA GLU A 184 25.56 -7.06 14.77
C GLU A 184 26.88 -6.36 14.51
N LEU A 185 26.91 -5.03 14.61
CA LEU A 185 28.14 -4.26 14.49
C LEU A 185 29.11 -4.53 15.66
N ASP A 186 28.55 -4.68 16.86
CA ASP A 186 29.32 -4.88 18.11
C ASP A 186 29.63 -6.36 18.41
N ALA A 187 29.16 -7.28 17.56
CA ALA A 187 29.37 -8.72 17.79
C ALA A 187 30.86 -9.08 17.80
N PRO A 188 31.31 -9.92 18.74
CA PRO A 188 32.72 -10.34 18.79
C PRO A 188 33.18 -11.00 17.47
N GLY A 189 34.20 -10.43 16.85
CA GLY A 189 34.71 -10.89 15.56
C GLY A 189 33.91 -10.39 14.35
N SER A 190 32.98 -9.48 14.53
CA SER A 190 32.30 -8.83 13.41
C SER A 190 33.26 -7.90 12.67
N ASP A 191 33.30 -8.01 11.36
CA ASP A 191 33.94 -7.08 10.42
C ASP A 191 32.94 -6.25 9.64
N MET A 192 31.64 -6.28 10.05
CA MET A 192 30.60 -5.45 9.47
C MET A 192 30.86 -3.96 9.70
N GLN A 193 30.58 -3.17 8.67
CA GLN A 193 30.63 -1.71 8.74
C GLN A 193 29.24 -1.13 8.73
N PRO A 194 28.99 -0.03 9.48
CA PRO A 194 27.71 0.67 9.41
C PRO A 194 27.44 1.10 7.97
N ASN A 195 26.16 1.03 7.56
CA ASN A 195 25.71 1.61 6.30
C ASN A 195 25.28 3.06 6.48
N ASP A 196 24.96 3.74 5.37
CA ASP A 196 24.61 5.18 5.40
C ASP A 196 23.40 5.51 6.29
N SER A 197 22.51 4.55 6.53
CA SER A 197 21.35 4.74 7.40
C SER A 197 21.63 4.53 8.90
N ASN A 198 22.85 4.18 9.27
CA ASN A 198 23.32 4.14 10.66
C ASN A 198 23.78 5.51 11.20
N GLN A 199 23.82 6.54 10.33
CA GLN A 199 24.33 7.89 10.68
C GLN A 199 23.28 8.76 11.36
#